data_11ae5a2fe0e782cf5a7aac467359c0bc
#
_entry.id   11ae5a2fe0e782cf5a7aac467359c0bc
#
_cell.length_a   1.000
_cell.length_b   1.000
_cell.length_c   1.000
_cell.angle_alpha   90.00
_cell.angle_beta   90.00
_cell.angle_gamma   90.00
#
_symmetry.space_group_name_H-M   'P 1'
#
loop_
_entity.id
_entity.type
_entity.pdbx_description
1 polymer ?
#
loop_
_entity_poly.entity_id
_entity_poly.type
_entity_poly.pdbx_seq_one_letter_code
_entity_poly.pdbx_strand_id
1 'polypeptide(L)'
;MSKNIFSVAIDGPSGAGKSTLAKAVAAKLDILYVDTGAIYRTIGCYVKEKGVHPRDNEAVIALLPEIHIEMRYAEDGLQHMILNGKDVTTEIRQNEISQYASDVSAIPEVRTFLLEMQRQFARENSVIMDGRDIGTVVLPDAEVKVFLTAPLAERARRRFVELEQRGTPRAYED
;
A
#
# COMPACT_ATOMS: atom_id res chain seq x y z
N MET A 1 -30.62 -10.49 2.09
CA MET A 1 -29.61 -11.17 2.91
C MET A 1 -28.44 -10.20 3.06
N SER A 2 -28.08 -9.77 4.28
CA SER A 2 -26.90 -8.95 4.50
C SER A 2 -25.68 -9.81 4.11
N LYS A 3 -24.87 -9.36 3.12
CA LYS A 3 -23.59 -10.01 2.85
C LYS A 3 -22.77 -9.95 4.16
N ASN A 4 -22.34 -11.08 4.69
CA ASN A 4 -21.37 -11.07 5.78
C ASN A 4 -20.09 -10.42 5.25
N ILE A 5 -19.74 -9.27 5.79
CA ILE A 5 -18.48 -8.58 5.50
C ILE A 5 -17.37 -9.37 6.20
N PHE A 6 -16.28 -9.67 5.49
CA PHE A 6 -15.11 -10.36 6.01
C PHE A 6 -13.81 -9.76 5.47
N SER A 7 -12.74 -10.00 6.16
CA SER A 7 -11.43 -9.47 5.81
C SER A 7 -10.34 -10.55 5.74
N VAL A 8 -9.44 -10.38 4.79
CA VAL A 8 -8.24 -11.21 4.61
C VAL A 8 -7.01 -10.31 4.70
N ALA A 9 -6.08 -10.66 5.56
CA ALA A 9 -4.80 -9.96 5.73
C ALA A 9 -3.67 -10.77 5.10
N ILE A 10 -2.86 -10.14 4.23
CA ILE A 10 -1.63 -10.74 3.69
C ILE A 10 -0.45 -9.87 4.06
N ASP A 11 0.42 -10.38 4.92
CA ASP A 11 1.65 -9.73 5.35
C ASP A 11 2.88 -10.39 4.76
N GLY A 12 4.00 -9.68 4.78
CA GLY A 12 5.28 -10.21 4.34
C GLY A 12 6.17 -9.18 3.63
N PRO A 13 7.45 -9.52 3.37
CA PRO A 13 8.42 -8.61 2.80
C PRO A 13 8.10 -8.20 1.35
N SER A 14 8.78 -7.16 0.86
CA SER A 14 8.71 -6.75 -0.55
C SER A 14 9.19 -7.87 -1.47
N GLY A 15 8.60 -8.00 -2.65
CA GLY A 15 8.97 -9.04 -3.62
C GLY A 15 8.50 -10.46 -3.27
N ALA A 16 7.75 -10.65 -2.16
CA ALA A 16 7.24 -11.97 -1.77
C ALA A 16 6.09 -12.48 -2.67
N GLY A 17 5.43 -11.60 -3.44
CA GLY A 17 4.30 -11.95 -4.31
C GLY A 17 2.92 -11.66 -3.71
N LYS A 18 2.86 -10.91 -2.60
CA LYS A 18 1.62 -10.59 -1.89
C LYS A 18 0.53 -9.99 -2.80
N SER A 19 0.87 -8.95 -3.54
CA SER A 19 -0.08 -8.23 -4.39
C SER A 19 -0.62 -9.13 -5.53
N THR A 20 0.22 -10.02 -6.07
CA THR A 20 -0.21 -10.99 -7.09
C THR A 20 -1.21 -11.97 -6.51
N LEU A 21 -0.91 -12.53 -5.32
CA LEU A 21 -1.81 -13.44 -4.61
C LEU A 21 -3.11 -12.73 -4.22
N ALA A 22 -3.00 -11.54 -3.61
CA ALA A 22 -4.16 -10.77 -3.17
C ALA A 22 -5.12 -10.44 -4.31
N LYS A 23 -4.61 -9.99 -5.46
CA LYS A 23 -5.43 -9.72 -6.64
C LYS A 23 -6.14 -10.97 -7.17
N ALA A 24 -5.43 -12.09 -7.24
CA ALA A 24 -6.01 -13.35 -7.72
C ALA A 24 -7.12 -13.86 -6.78
N VAL A 25 -6.93 -13.74 -5.46
CA VAL A 25 -7.93 -14.12 -4.46
C VAL A 25 -9.12 -13.15 -4.49
N ALA A 26 -8.86 -11.83 -4.57
CA ALA A 26 -9.90 -10.81 -4.66
C ALA A 26 -10.85 -11.06 -5.84
N ALA A 27 -10.28 -11.29 -7.02
CA ALA A 27 -11.05 -11.61 -8.23
C ALA A 27 -11.85 -12.91 -8.10
N LYS A 28 -11.28 -13.94 -7.44
CA LYS A 28 -11.96 -15.23 -7.27
C LYS A 28 -13.11 -15.18 -6.26
N LEU A 29 -12.98 -14.34 -5.23
CA LEU A 29 -13.97 -14.21 -4.15
C LEU A 29 -14.95 -13.05 -4.37
N ASP A 30 -14.76 -12.28 -5.45
CA ASP A 30 -15.54 -11.05 -5.71
C ASP A 30 -15.52 -10.08 -4.53
N ILE A 31 -14.30 -9.79 -4.04
CA ILE A 31 -14.04 -8.84 -2.95
C ILE A 31 -13.02 -7.79 -3.37
N LEU A 32 -12.94 -6.69 -2.63
CA LEU A 32 -12.02 -5.60 -2.97
C LEU A 32 -10.58 -5.93 -2.54
N TYR A 33 -9.64 -5.66 -3.43
CA TYR A 33 -8.22 -5.71 -3.12
C TYR A 33 -7.73 -4.33 -2.70
N VAL A 34 -7.06 -4.23 -1.56
CA VAL A 34 -6.46 -2.99 -1.03
C VAL A 34 -4.93 -3.12 -0.97
N ASP A 35 -4.24 -2.37 -1.83
CA ASP A 35 -2.79 -2.15 -1.76
C ASP A 35 -2.50 -1.07 -0.72
N THR A 36 -2.18 -1.47 0.51
CA THR A 36 -1.86 -0.49 1.56
C THR A 36 -0.54 0.24 1.28
N GLY A 37 0.38 -0.37 0.56
CA GLY A 37 1.58 0.31 0.08
C GLY A 37 1.27 1.50 -0.83
N ALA A 38 0.19 1.44 -1.63
CA ALA A 38 -0.27 2.58 -2.43
C ALA A 38 -0.71 3.75 -1.53
N ILE A 39 -1.33 3.47 -0.39
CA ILE A 39 -1.76 4.50 0.57
C ILE A 39 -0.54 5.25 1.13
N TYR A 40 0.50 4.54 1.58
CA TYR A 40 1.74 5.16 2.04
C TYR A 40 2.48 5.90 0.92
N ARG A 41 2.46 5.38 -0.30
CA ARG A 41 3.02 6.08 -1.47
C ARG A 41 2.27 7.39 -1.77
N THR A 42 0.99 7.45 -1.49
CA THR A 42 0.22 8.70 -1.63
C THR A 42 0.71 9.77 -0.65
N ILE A 43 0.98 9.42 0.62
CA ILE A 43 1.63 10.33 1.56
C ILE A 43 3.02 10.75 1.04
N GLY A 44 3.85 9.77 0.62
CA GLY A 44 5.19 10.06 0.10
C GLY A 44 5.17 10.98 -1.13
N CYS A 45 4.17 10.84 -1.99
CA CYS A 45 3.95 11.71 -3.15
C CYS A 45 3.68 13.16 -2.71
N TYR A 46 2.80 13.37 -1.71
CA TYR A 46 2.51 14.70 -1.18
C TYR A 46 3.72 15.35 -0.51
N VAL A 47 4.42 14.59 0.34
CA VAL A 47 5.64 15.07 1.01
C VAL A 47 6.70 15.52 0.00
N LYS A 48 6.89 14.76 -1.08
CA LYS A 48 7.75 15.15 -2.19
C LYS A 48 7.28 16.41 -2.91
N GLU A 49 5.98 16.50 -3.21
CA GLU A 49 5.38 17.67 -3.88
C GLU A 49 5.61 18.96 -3.07
N LYS A 50 5.55 18.86 -1.74
CA LYS A 50 5.84 19.98 -0.82
C LYS A 50 7.34 20.26 -0.64
N GLY A 51 8.23 19.49 -1.24
CA GLY A 51 9.66 19.67 -1.12
C GLY A 51 10.23 19.33 0.29
N VAL A 52 9.47 18.58 1.08
CA VAL A 52 9.87 18.16 2.43
C VAL A 52 10.69 16.89 2.35
N HIS A 53 11.78 16.83 3.15
CA HIS A 53 12.57 15.60 3.24
C HIS A 53 11.79 14.52 4.01
N PRO A 54 11.64 13.26 3.51
CA PRO A 54 10.74 12.26 4.10
C PRO A 54 11.17 11.76 5.49
N ARG A 55 12.40 12.07 5.93
CA ARG A 55 12.92 11.77 7.28
C ARG A 55 12.87 12.95 8.23
N ASP A 56 12.35 14.09 7.79
CA ASP A 56 12.03 15.22 8.66
C ASP A 56 10.65 14.97 9.27
N ASN A 57 10.64 14.24 10.39
CA ASN A 57 9.41 13.79 11.02
C ASN A 57 8.48 14.97 11.37
N GLU A 58 9.02 16.05 11.94
CA GLU A 58 8.23 17.20 12.35
C GLU A 58 7.56 17.88 11.14
N ALA A 59 8.33 18.09 10.07
CA ALA A 59 7.80 18.67 8.85
C ALA A 59 6.78 17.76 8.16
N VAL A 60 7.00 16.44 8.14
CA VAL A 60 6.03 15.48 7.59
C VAL A 60 4.74 15.46 8.39
N ILE A 61 4.82 15.43 9.73
CA ILE A 61 3.64 15.45 10.62
C ILE A 61 2.84 16.73 10.40
N ALA A 62 3.49 17.87 10.24
CA ALA A 62 2.84 19.16 10.01
C ALA A 62 2.01 19.19 8.71
N LEU A 63 2.33 18.34 7.72
CA LEU A 63 1.58 18.23 6.47
C LEU A 63 0.33 17.36 6.58
N LEU A 64 0.23 16.43 7.56
CA LEU A 64 -0.87 15.48 7.64
C LEU A 64 -2.27 16.12 7.63
N PRO A 65 -2.52 17.24 8.33
CA PRO A 65 -3.83 17.90 8.30
C PRO A 65 -4.26 18.42 6.92
N GLU A 66 -3.32 18.62 6.00
CA GLU A 66 -3.59 19.08 4.64
C GLU A 66 -3.94 17.94 3.68
N ILE A 67 -3.78 16.69 4.12
CA ILE A 67 -3.87 15.50 3.25
C ILE A 67 -5.27 14.89 3.35
N HIS A 68 -5.95 14.84 2.21
CA HIS A 68 -7.17 14.08 2.03
C HIS A 68 -6.94 12.98 1.00
N ILE A 69 -7.11 11.73 1.42
CA ILE A 69 -6.91 10.54 0.58
C ILE A 69 -8.25 9.83 0.39
N GLU A 70 -8.57 9.52 -0.86
CA GLU A 70 -9.69 8.63 -1.20
C GLU A 70 -9.16 7.44 -2.01
N MET A 71 -9.74 6.27 -1.76
CA MET A 71 -9.59 5.10 -2.62
C MET A 71 -10.82 4.97 -3.50
N ARG A 72 -10.61 4.90 -4.81
CA ARG A 72 -11.68 4.64 -5.78
C ARG A 72 -11.35 3.38 -6.56
N TYR A 73 -12.36 2.68 -7.01
CA TYR A 73 -12.21 1.50 -7.84
C TYR A 73 -12.84 1.79 -9.21
N ALA A 74 -12.04 1.59 -10.26
CA ALA A 74 -12.53 1.68 -11.63
C ALA A 74 -13.35 0.43 -12.01
N GLU A 75 -14.01 0.45 -13.16
CA GLU A 75 -14.80 -0.69 -13.64
C GLU A 75 -13.99 -1.98 -13.82
N ASP A 76 -12.68 -1.86 -14.03
CA ASP A 76 -11.73 -2.98 -14.10
C ASP A 76 -11.32 -3.53 -12.72
N GLY A 77 -11.87 -2.98 -11.61
CA GLY A 77 -11.56 -3.35 -10.24
C GLY A 77 -10.20 -2.87 -9.73
N LEU A 78 -9.51 -2.00 -10.48
CA LEU A 78 -8.22 -1.44 -10.04
C LEU A 78 -8.44 -0.32 -9.03
N GLN A 79 -7.62 -0.35 -7.98
CA GLN A 79 -7.55 0.70 -6.97
C GLN A 79 -6.89 1.96 -7.54
N HIS A 80 -7.62 3.05 -7.51
CA HIS A 80 -7.13 4.40 -7.79
C HIS A 80 -6.93 5.17 -6.50
N MET A 81 -5.85 5.94 -6.45
CA MET A 81 -5.51 6.80 -5.30
C MET A 81 -5.76 8.25 -5.65
N ILE A 82 -6.66 8.88 -4.92
CA ILE A 82 -7.01 10.29 -5.08
C ILE A 82 -6.43 11.06 -3.90
N LEU A 83 -5.58 12.03 -4.20
CA LEU A 83 -4.93 12.90 -3.23
C LEU A 83 -5.44 14.33 -3.43
N ASN A 84 -6.13 14.89 -2.43
CA ASN A 84 -6.70 16.24 -2.50
C ASN A 84 -7.50 16.49 -3.80
N GLY A 85 -8.28 15.48 -4.22
CA GLY A 85 -9.10 15.53 -5.42
C GLY A 85 -8.39 15.19 -6.74
N LYS A 86 -7.05 15.02 -6.74
CA LYS A 86 -6.26 14.65 -7.92
C LYS A 86 -5.98 13.14 -7.93
N ASP A 87 -6.20 12.46 -9.06
CA ASP A 87 -5.74 11.08 -9.26
C ASP A 87 -4.21 11.05 -9.37
N VAL A 88 -3.57 10.33 -8.45
CA VAL A 88 -2.11 10.17 -8.37
C VAL A 88 -1.68 8.71 -8.56
N THR A 89 -2.56 7.87 -9.09
CA THR A 89 -2.36 6.42 -9.24
C THR A 89 -1.11 6.06 -10.03
N THR A 90 -0.78 6.86 -11.04
CA THR A 90 0.41 6.68 -11.87
C THR A 90 1.65 7.23 -11.17
N GLU A 91 1.57 8.43 -10.61
CA GLU A 91 2.66 9.15 -9.95
C GLU A 91 3.22 8.36 -8.77
N ILE A 92 2.36 7.76 -7.96
CA ILE A 92 2.78 6.97 -6.79
C ILE A 92 3.55 5.70 -7.12
N ARG A 93 3.61 5.29 -8.38
CA ARG A 93 4.35 4.10 -8.85
C ARG A 93 5.79 4.39 -9.24
N GLN A 94 6.21 5.65 -9.23
CA GLN A 94 7.60 6.05 -9.49
C GLN A 94 8.54 5.51 -8.40
N ASN A 95 9.77 5.14 -8.79
CA ASN A 95 10.73 4.53 -7.86
C ASN A 95 11.09 5.45 -6.69
N GLU A 96 11.25 6.73 -6.94
CA GLU A 96 11.54 7.73 -5.91
C GLU A 96 10.43 7.79 -4.85
N ILE A 97 9.16 7.71 -5.26
CA ILE A 97 8.02 7.70 -4.33
C ILE A 97 8.05 6.45 -3.45
N SER A 98 8.56 5.32 -3.93
CA SER A 98 8.71 4.12 -3.10
C SER A 98 9.67 4.33 -1.93
N GLN A 99 10.75 5.13 -2.14
CA GLN A 99 11.68 5.48 -1.05
C GLN A 99 11.02 6.43 -0.05
N TYR A 100 10.33 7.48 -0.55
CA TYR A 100 9.56 8.38 0.32
C TYR A 100 8.54 7.62 1.16
N ALA A 101 7.79 6.71 0.54
CA ALA A 101 6.82 5.87 1.24
C ALA A 101 7.45 5.02 2.35
N SER A 102 8.62 4.45 2.09
CA SER A 102 9.37 3.67 3.08
C SER A 102 9.75 4.54 4.28
N ASP A 103 10.30 5.73 4.04
CA ASP A 103 10.72 6.64 5.10
C ASP A 103 9.53 7.18 5.90
N VAL A 104 8.47 7.67 5.25
CA VAL A 104 7.28 8.19 5.97
C VAL A 104 6.50 7.09 6.71
N SER A 105 6.54 5.85 6.25
CA SER A 105 5.88 4.73 6.93
C SER A 105 6.53 4.35 8.27
N ALA A 106 7.75 4.80 8.52
CA ALA A 106 8.42 4.64 9.80
C ALA A 106 7.93 5.65 10.87
N ILE A 107 7.22 6.71 10.47
CA ILE A 107 6.71 7.76 11.36
C ILE A 107 5.41 7.26 12.02
N PRO A 108 5.33 7.13 13.37
CA PRO A 108 4.16 6.60 14.05
C PRO A 108 2.87 7.39 13.77
N GLU A 109 2.97 8.72 13.67
CA GLU A 109 1.84 9.62 13.40
C GLU A 109 1.24 9.40 12.01
N VAL A 110 2.07 9.15 10.99
CA VAL A 110 1.62 8.77 9.65
C VAL A 110 0.84 7.45 9.70
N ARG A 111 1.34 6.48 10.44
CA ARG A 111 0.66 5.18 10.61
C ARG A 111 -0.69 5.34 11.30
N THR A 112 -0.75 6.14 12.37
CA THR A 112 -1.99 6.43 13.10
C THR A 112 -2.98 7.17 12.20
N PHE A 113 -2.53 8.15 11.43
CA PHE A 113 -3.36 8.91 10.47
C PHE A 113 -4.03 7.99 9.45
N LEU A 114 -3.32 6.99 8.93
CA LEU A 114 -3.84 6.08 7.91
C LEU A 114 -4.65 4.90 8.48
N LEU A 115 -4.45 4.56 9.76
CA LEU A 115 -5.02 3.36 10.38
C LEU A 115 -6.55 3.35 10.34
N GLU A 116 -7.17 4.46 10.74
CA GLU A 116 -8.63 4.54 10.83
C GLU A 116 -9.29 4.46 9.44
N MET A 117 -8.70 5.10 8.44
CA MET A 117 -9.18 5.02 7.05
C MET A 117 -9.17 3.56 6.55
N GLN A 118 -8.08 2.81 6.80
CA GLN A 118 -7.97 1.41 6.40
C GLN A 118 -9.02 0.54 7.11
N ARG A 119 -9.20 0.74 8.41
CA ARG A 119 -10.20 0.02 9.22
C ARG A 119 -11.63 0.35 8.80
N GLN A 120 -11.92 1.62 8.55
CA GLN A 120 -13.23 2.05 8.06
C GLN A 120 -13.59 1.34 6.76
N PHE A 121 -12.64 1.30 5.82
CA PHE A 121 -12.84 0.64 4.54
C PHE A 121 -13.14 -0.86 4.69
N ALA A 122 -12.47 -1.55 5.61
CA ALA A 122 -12.73 -2.96 5.90
C ALA A 122 -14.04 -3.22 6.66
N ARG A 123 -14.55 -2.24 7.42
CA ARG A 123 -15.87 -2.36 8.06
C ARG A 123 -17.02 -2.24 7.06
N GLU A 124 -16.81 -1.53 5.97
CA GLU A 124 -17.83 -1.26 4.95
C GLU A 124 -17.82 -2.27 3.80
N ASN A 125 -16.71 -2.99 3.61
CA ASN A 125 -16.50 -3.86 2.47
C ASN A 125 -15.84 -5.17 2.86
N SER A 126 -16.15 -6.25 2.15
CA SER A 126 -15.32 -7.45 2.18
C SER A 126 -14.03 -7.16 1.42
N VAL A 127 -12.88 -7.38 2.07
CA VAL A 127 -11.59 -6.96 1.54
C VAL A 127 -10.49 -8.01 1.70
N ILE A 128 -9.51 -7.94 0.82
CA ILE A 128 -8.20 -8.51 1.02
C ILE A 128 -7.18 -7.37 1.00
N MET A 129 -6.45 -7.18 2.10
CA MET A 129 -5.42 -6.16 2.23
C MET A 129 -4.03 -6.79 2.25
N ASP A 130 -3.09 -6.23 1.49
CA ASP A 130 -1.69 -6.61 1.60
C ASP A 130 -0.82 -5.50 2.19
N GLY A 131 0.14 -5.90 3.03
CA GLY A 131 1.04 -4.95 3.71
C GLY A 131 2.19 -5.61 4.46
N ARG A 132 2.47 -5.10 5.66
CA ARG A 132 3.54 -5.58 6.55
C ARG A 132 3.05 -6.02 7.91
N ASP A 133 1.96 -5.43 8.37
CA ASP A 133 1.38 -5.61 9.70
C ASP A 133 -0.16 -5.55 9.67
N ILE A 134 -0.73 -5.97 8.54
CA ILE A 134 -2.18 -5.93 8.35
C ILE A 134 -2.87 -6.83 9.37
N GLY A 135 -2.44 -8.08 9.50
CA GLY A 135 -3.05 -9.05 10.40
C GLY A 135 -2.71 -8.88 11.87
N THR A 136 -1.80 -7.95 12.21
CA THR A 136 -1.38 -7.71 13.60
C THR A 136 -1.82 -6.34 14.12
N VAL A 137 -1.86 -5.31 13.26
CA VAL A 137 -2.15 -3.93 13.65
C VAL A 137 -3.40 -3.40 12.97
N VAL A 138 -3.49 -3.51 11.64
CA VAL A 138 -4.59 -2.88 10.87
C VAL A 138 -5.89 -3.65 11.08
N LEU A 139 -5.88 -4.95 10.82
CA LEU A 139 -7.03 -5.86 10.92
C LEU A 139 -6.70 -7.05 11.86
N PRO A 140 -6.55 -6.79 13.16
CA PRO A 140 -6.19 -7.84 14.12
C PRO A 140 -7.24 -8.94 14.23
N ASP A 141 -8.47 -8.67 13.82
CA ASP A 141 -9.59 -9.61 13.86
C ASP A 141 -9.94 -10.17 12.46
N ALA A 142 -9.04 -10.00 11.46
CA ALA A 142 -9.26 -10.57 10.14
C ALA A 142 -9.48 -12.09 10.20
N GLU A 143 -10.49 -12.58 9.48
CA GLU A 143 -10.88 -14.00 9.46
C GLU A 143 -9.79 -14.89 8.89
N VAL A 144 -8.98 -14.36 7.97
CA VAL A 144 -7.84 -15.07 7.40
C VAL A 144 -6.61 -14.18 7.45
N LYS A 145 -5.53 -14.71 8.01
CA LYS A 145 -4.23 -14.03 8.08
C LYS A 145 -3.16 -14.91 7.46
N VAL A 146 -2.46 -14.36 6.48
CA VAL A 146 -1.40 -15.04 5.74
C VAL A 146 -0.11 -14.24 5.87
N PHE A 147 0.98 -14.90 6.26
CA PHE A 147 2.31 -14.32 6.15
C PHE A 147 3.04 -14.97 4.97
N LEU A 148 3.19 -14.21 3.87
CA LEU A 148 3.81 -14.67 2.64
C LEU A 148 5.27 -14.26 2.60
N THR A 149 6.16 -15.24 2.41
CA THR A 149 7.60 -15.00 2.30
C THR A 149 8.19 -15.69 1.07
N ALA A 150 9.36 -15.24 0.67
CA ALA A 150 10.21 -15.88 -0.33
C ALA A 150 11.69 -15.61 0.03
N PRO A 151 12.63 -16.49 -0.37
CA PRO A 151 14.05 -16.27 -0.15
C PRO A 151 14.52 -14.91 -0.67
N LEU A 152 15.49 -14.29 0.01
CA LEU A 152 16.00 -12.96 -0.36
C LEU A 152 16.43 -12.89 -1.82
N ALA A 153 17.20 -13.87 -2.28
CA ALA A 153 17.65 -13.94 -3.68
C ALA A 153 16.49 -13.94 -4.70
N GLU A 154 15.42 -14.67 -4.40
CA GLU A 154 14.24 -14.70 -5.28
C GLU A 154 13.51 -13.36 -5.27
N ARG A 155 13.40 -12.70 -4.13
CA ARG A 155 12.79 -11.37 -4.03
C ARG A 155 13.61 -10.31 -4.77
N ALA A 156 14.94 -10.37 -4.66
CA ALA A 156 15.86 -9.50 -5.39
C ALA A 156 15.73 -9.71 -6.91
N ARG A 157 15.71 -10.98 -7.35
CA ARG A 157 15.52 -11.33 -8.76
C ARG A 157 14.20 -10.78 -9.32
N ARG A 158 13.11 -10.95 -8.59
CA ARG A 158 11.77 -10.43 -9.00
C ARG A 158 11.80 -8.90 -9.10
N ARG A 159 12.45 -8.23 -8.14
CA ARG A 159 12.56 -6.77 -8.16
C ARG A 159 13.40 -6.27 -9.32
N PHE A 160 14.50 -6.95 -9.60
CA PHE A 160 15.35 -6.64 -10.75
C PHE A 160 14.58 -6.72 -12.07
N VAL A 161 13.86 -7.82 -12.31
CA VAL A 161 13.02 -7.99 -13.51
C VAL A 161 11.94 -6.92 -13.61
N GLU A 162 11.30 -6.57 -12.48
CA GLU A 162 10.31 -5.50 -12.45
C GLU A 162 10.90 -4.14 -12.86
N LEU A 163 12.10 -3.81 -12.37
CA LEU A 163 12.79 -2.55 -12.71
C LEU A 163 13.21 -2.51 -14.17
N GLU A 164 13.68 -3.63 -14.73
CA GLU A 164 13.98 -3.73 -16.16
C GLU A 164 12.73 -3.49 -17.02
N GLN A 165 11.61 -4.13 -16.69
CA GLN A 165 10.35 -3.95 -17.41
C GLN A 165 9.81 -2.52 -17.35
N ARG A 166 10.13 -1.78 -16.28
CA ARG A 166 9.78 -0.36 -16.12
C ARG A 166 10.76 0.61 -16.79
N GLY A 167 11.83 0.10 -17.43
CA GLY A 167 12.84 0.93 -18.07
C GLY A 167 13.72 1.73 -17.09
N THR A 168 13.82 1.27 -15.85
CA THR A 168 14.65 1.87 -14.80
C THR A 168 15.60 0.82 -14.20
N PRO A 169 16.47 0.21 -15.04
CA PRO A 169 17.37 -0.83 -14.56
C PRO A 169 18.34 -0.30 -13.50
N ARG A 170 18.60 -1.12 -12.47
CA ARG A 170 19.70 -0.93 -11.51
C ARG A 170 20.61 -2.14 -11.57
N ALA A 171 21.84 -2.00 -11.08
CA ALA A 171 22.70 -3.16 -10.94
C ALA A 171 22.05 -4.19 -9.99
N TYR A 172 22.19 -5.48 -10.28
CA TYR A 172 21.59 -6.55 -9.46
C TYR A 172 22.15 -6.59 -8.03
N GLU A 173 23.31 -5.98 -7.83
CA GLU A 173 24.04 -5.88 -6.56
C GLU A 173 23.57 -4.70 -5.67
N ASP A 174 22.74 -3.79 -6.21
CA ASP A 174 22.13 -2.67 -5.49
C ASP A 174 20.78 -3.08 -4.83
#